data_38433a824549e62006bbf6b201922e7e
#
_entry.id   38433a824549e62006bbf6b201922e7e
#
_cell.length_a   1.000
_cell.length_b   1.000
_cell.length_c   1.000
_cell.angle_alpha   90.00
_cell.angle_beta   90.00
_cell.angle_gamma   90.00
#
_symmetry.space_group_name_H-M   'P 1'
#
loop_
_entity.id
_entity.type
_entity.pdbx_description
1 polymer ?
#
loop_
_entity_poly.entity_id
_entity_poly.type
_entity_poly.pdbx_seq_one_letter_code
_entity_poly.pdbx_strand_id
1 'polypeptide(L)'
;MNENEAKLDMLVAELDYENRLLRARNDRLMREVEATNFDRTAAWLKACGKEQLNPAHLSVQIGVHFEEIVELLECIETDCVEDNESLWCIADDLRLIATSLKKATTQAFIKTGREVDALDALCDTEVTGNGIAYLADFDKNGADKEVLASNDSKLVDGKPVLLPGGKIAKGPNYKAPELEKFV
;
A
#
# COMPACT_ATOMS: atom_id res chain seq x y z
N MET A 1 -48.18 37.62 -9.97
CA MET A 1 -47.36 36.48 -10.41
C MET A 1 -48.02 35.97 -11.67
N ASN A 2 -47.35 36.01 -12.79
CA ASN A 2 -47.92 35.59 -14.05
C ASN A 2 -47.71 34.04 -14.16
N GLU A 3 -48.54 33.37 -15.00
CA GLU A 3 -48.54 31.91 -15.12
C GLU A 3 -47.17 31.32 -15.55
N ASN A 4 -46.38 32.10 -16.29
CA ASN A 4 -45.02 31.73 -16.69
C ASN A 4 -43.99 31.83 -15.54
N GLU A 5 -44.14 32.79 -14.63
CA GLU A 5 -43.30 32.90 -13.43
C GLU A 5 -43.55 31.71 -12.49
N ALA A 6 -44.79 31.33 -12.24
CA ALA A 6 -45.12 30.17 -11.42
C ALA A 6 -44.60 28.86 -12.02
N LYS A 7 -44.63 28.72 -13.35
CA LYS A 7 -44.10 27.56 -14.05
C LYS A 7 -42.56 27.47 -14.00
N LEU A 8 -41.89 28.62 -14.07
CA LEU A 8 -40.44 28.72 -13.93
C LEU A 8 -40.03 28.36 -12.51
N ASP A 9 -40.70 28.87 -11.49
CA ASP A 9 -40.41 28.56 -10.09
C ASP A 9 -40.59 27.07 -9.77
N MET A 10 -41.60 26.41 -10.35
CA MET A 10 -41.77 24.96 -10.23
C MET A 10 -40.60 24.19 -10.87
N LEU A 11 -40.18 24.57 -12.08
CA LEU A 11 -39.05 23.95 -12.79
C LEU A 11 -37.73 24.12 -12.01
N VAL A 12 -37.50 25.30 -11.44
CA VAL A 12 -36.32 25.55 -10.61
C VAL A 12 -36.33 24.68 -9.35
N ALA A 13 -37.50 24.56 -8.68
CA ALA A 13 -37.59 23.71 -7.50
C ALA A 13 -37.40 22.22 -7.83
N GLU A 14 -37.87 21.76 -8.99
CA GLU A 14 -37.65 20.38 -9.45
C GLU A 14 -36.18 20.11 -9.77
N LEU A 15 -35.50 21.01 -10.47
CA LEU A 15 -34.06 20.94 -10.75
C LEU A 15 -33.21 20.96 -9.46
N ASP A 16 -33.57 21.77 -8.50
CA ASP A 16 -32.89 21.83 -7.20
C ASP A 16 -33.09 20.55 -6.39
N TYR A 17 -34.25 19.91 -6.51
CA TYR A 17 -34.47 18.60 -5.89
C TYR A 17 -33.66 17.50 -6.56
N GLU A 18 -33.65 17.44 -7.89
CA GLU A 18 -32.82 16.47 -8.65
C GLU A 18 -31.33 16.65 -8.36
N ASN A 19 -30.82 17.89 -8.34
CA ASN A 19 -29.44 18.18 -8.01
C ASN A 19 -29.06 17.72 -6.59
N ARG A 20 -29.97 17.86 -5.61
CA ARG A 20 -29.76 17.33 -4.26
C ARG A 20 -29.67 15.81 -4.23
N LEU A 21 -30.53 15.12 -4.99
CA LEU A 21 -30.49 13.66 -5.11
C LEU A 21 -29.19 13.17 -5.78
N LEU A 22 -28.75 13.85 -6.85
CA LEU A 22 -27.50 13.53 -7.53
C LEU A 22 -26.28 13.75 -6.64
N ARG A 23 -26.24 14.83 -5.88
CA ARG A 23 -25.17 15.07 -4.90
C ARG A 23 -25.15 14.00 -3.81
N ALA A 24 -26.29 13.67 -3.23
CA ALA A 24 -26.38 12.62 -2.23
C ALA A 24 -25.96 11.24 -2.78
N ARG A 25 -26.31 10.94 -4.03
CA ARG A 25 -25.88 9.72 -4.73
C ARG A 25 -24.38 9.72 -5.00
N ASN A 26 -23.81 10.84 -5.46
CA ASN A 26 -22.37 10.98 -5.65
C ASN A 26 -21.60 10.83 -4.33
N ASP A 27 -22.05 11.48 -3.26
CA ASP A 27 -21.44 11.35 -1.94
C ASP A 27 -21.50 9.92 -1.40
N ARG A 28 -22.55 9.18 -1.75
CA ARG A 28 -22.67 7.76 -1.42
C ARG A 28 -21.69 6.93 -2.25
N LEU A 29 -21.64 7.13 -3.57
CA LEU A 29 -20.70 6.43 -4.46
C LEU A 29 -19.24 6.72 -4.07
N MET A 30 -18.92 7.97 -3.71
CA MET A 30 -17.57 8.31 -3.23
C MET A 30 -17.22 7.65 -1.89
N ARG A 31 -18.21 7.33 -1.05
CA ARG A 31 -17.99 6.55 0.18
C ARG A 31 -17.90 5.05 -0.06
N GLU A 32 -18.51 4.56 -1.13
CA GLU A 32 -18.48 3.16 -1.56
C GLU A 32 -17.23 2.83 -2.40
N VAL A 33 -16.45 3.84 -2.85
CA VAL A 33 -15.12 3.60 -3.46
C VAL A 33 -14.21 3.05 -2.36
N GLU A 34 -13.89 1.77 -2.46
CA GLU A 34 -12.91 1.15 -1.56
C GLU A 34 -11.60 1.95 -1.65
N ALA A 35 -11.05 2.31 -0.49
CA ALA A 35 -9.74 2.94 -0.41
C ALA A 35 -8.70 2.08 -1.13
N THR A 36 -7.88 2.71 -1.96
CA THR A 36 -6.81 2.00 -2.69
C THR A 36 -5.82 1.35 -1.72
N ASN A 37 -5.02 0.40 -2.21
CA ASN A 37 -3.94 -0.19 -1.42
C ASN A 37 -2.98 0.89 -0.90
N PHE A 38 -2.72 1.93 -1.71
CA PHE A 38 -1.92 3.08 -1.30
C PHE A 38 -2.58 3.84 -0.13
N ASP A 39 -3.88 4.17 -0.23
CA ASP A 39 -4.59 4.91 0.82
C ASP A 39 -4.60 4.13 2.15
N ARG A 40 -4.84 2.83 2.10
CA ARG A 40 -4.82 1.95 3.28
C ARG A 40 -3.44 1.87 3.90
N THR A 41 -2.39 1.70 3.08
CA THR A 41 -1.00 1.67 3.54
C THR A 41 -0.60 3.00 4.16
N ALA A 42 -0.96 4.13 3.54
CA ALA A 42 -0.69 5.46 4.07
C ALA A 42 -1.38 5.70 5.42
N ALA A 43 -2.65 5.29 5.55
CA ALA A 43 -3.40 5.39 6.81
C ALA A 43 -2.75 4.54 7.92
N TRP A 44 -2.33 3.31 7.59
CA TRP A 44 -1.64 2.42 8.52
C TRP A 44 -0.29 2.99 8.99
N LEU A 45 0.53 3.48 8.06
CA LEU A 45 1.81 4.13 8.38
C LEU A 45 1.61 5.35 9.29
N LYS A 46 0.60 6.18 9.01
CA LYS A 46 0.23 7.31 9.85
C LYS A 46 -0.20 6.87 11.25
N ALA A 47 -1.02 5.82 11.37
CA ALA A 47 -1.40 5.25 12.67
C ALA A 47 -0.18 4.72 13.43
N CYS A 48 0.84 4.21 12.72
CA CYS A 48 2.13 3.78 13.28
C CYS A 48 3.10 4.94 13.59
N GLY A 49 2.66 6.20 13.50
CA GLY A 49 3.49 7.38 13.79
C GLY A 49 4.55 7.66 12.75
N LYS A 50 4.40 7.15 11.52
CA LYS A 50 5.30 7.46 10.42
C LYS A 50 4.92 8.79 9.78
N GLU A 51 5.89 9.68 9.66
CA GLU A 51 5.70 11.04 9.13
C GLU A 51 6.22 11.12 7.70
N GLN A 52 5.46 11.81 6.84
CA GLN A 52 5.92 12.17 5.51
C GLN A 52 7.13 13.11 5.59
N LEU A 53 7.99 13.06 4.59
CA LEU A 53 9.22 13.86 4.49
C LEU A 53 10.22 13.66 5.66
N ASN A 54 10.02 12.66 6.50
CA ASN A 54 10.97 12.28 7.55
C ASN A 54 12.04 11.33 6.97
N PRO A 55 13.31 11.77 6.86
CA PRO A 55 14.36 10.98 6.21
C PRO A 55 14.61 9.62 6.90
N ALA A 56 14.50 9.57 8.22
CA ALA A 56 14.70 8.34 8.98
C ALA A 56 13.57 7.33 8.69
N HIS A 57 12.33 7.80 8.63
CA HIS A 57 11.20 6.94 8.29
C HIS A 57 11.27 6.44 6.85
N LEU A 58 11.65 7.31 5.90
CA LEU A 58 11.86 6.94 4.50
C LEU A 58 12.96 5.87 4.38
N SER A 59 14.10 6.08 5.03
CA SER A 59 15.22 5.13 5.01
C SER A 59 14.83 3.74 5.53
N VAL A 60 14.14 3.69 6.67
CA VAL A 60 13.63 2.43 7.22
C VAL A 60 12.63 1.76 6.27
N GLN A 61 11.72 2.52 5.64
CA GLN A 61 10.74 1.98 4.71
C GLN A 61 11.40 1.42 3.45
N ILE A 62 12.46 2.06 2.94
CA ILE A 62 13.27 1.50 1.84
C ILE A 62 13.89 0.16 2.27
N GLY A 63 14.41 0.08 3.49
CA GLY A 63 14.95 -1.18 4.02
C GLY A 63 13.90 -2.28 4.16
N VAL A 64 12.69 -1.95 4.58
CA VAL A 64 11.55 -2.91 4.62
C VAL A 64 11.21 -3.36 3.20
N HIS A 65 11.11 -2.45 2.23
CA HIS A 65 10.81 -2.81 0.84
C HIS A 65 11.87 -3.74 0.24
N PHE A 66 13.15 -3.52 0.53
CA PHE A 66 14.22 -4.41 0.09
C PHE A 66 14.14 -5.81 0.72
N GLU A 67 13.65 -5.92 1.97
CA GLU A 67 13.40 -7.21 2.62
C GLU A 67 12.32 -8.00 1.86
N GLU A 68 11.21 -7.37 1.48
CA GLU A 68 10.14 -8.01 0.71
C GLU A 68 10.62 -8.46 -0.69
N ILE A 69 11.53 -7.69 -1.32
CA ILE A 69 12.18 -8.10 -2.58
C ILE A 69 13.06 -9.34 -2.34
N VAL A 70 13.80 -9.39 -1.25
CA VAL A 70 14.62 -10.57 -0.90
C VAL A 70 13.73 -11.79 -0.72
N GLU A 71 12.63 -11.67 0.02
CA GLU A 71 11.67 -12.78 0.22
C GLU A 71 11.08 -13.26 -1.10
N LEU A 72 10.81 -12.36 -2.06
CA LEU A 72 10.38 -12.74 -3.40
C LEU A 72 11.49 -13.47 -4.17
N LEU A 73 12.73 -12.99 -4.14
CA LEU A 73 13.87 -13.65 -4.81
C LEU A 73 14.10 -15.07 -4.29
N GLU A 74 13.89 -15.32 -2.99
CA GLU A 74 14.00 -16.64 -2.37
C GLU A 74 12.90 -17.62 -2.83
N CYS A 75 11.81 -17.12 -3.39
CA CYS A 75 10.71 -17.93 -3.95
C CYS A 75 10.89 -18.22 -5.44
N ILE A 76 11.96 -17.72 -6.09
CA ILE A 76 12.19 -17.87 -7.53
C ILE A 76 13.37 -18.81 -7.77
N GLU A 77 13.21 -19.71 -8.73
CA GLU A 77 14.25 -20.60 -9.26
C GLU A 77 14.30 -20.49 -10.77
N THR A 78 15.49 -20.58 -11.35
CA THR A 78 15.72 -20.64 -12.80
C THR A 78 16.18 -22.04 -13.20
N ASP A 79 16.13 -22.35 -14.48
CA ASP A 79 16.68 -23.59 -15.05
C ASP A 79 18.21 -23.54 -15.26
N CYS A 80 18.88 -22.47 -14.84
CA CYS A 80 20.31 -22.25 -14.93
C CYS A 80 20.93 -22.20 -13.53
N VAL A 81 21.92 -23.06 -13.27
CA VAL A 81 22.60 -23.15 -11.96
C VAL A 81 23.33 -21.85 -11.63
N GLU A 82 24.03 -21.27 -12.60
CA GLU A 82 24.78 -20.03 -12.44
C GLU A 82 23.88 -18.84 -12.12
N ASP A 83 22.67 -18.80 -12.71
CA ASP A 83 21.68 -17.76 -12.41
C ASP A 83 21.10 -17.92 -11.00
N ASN A 84 20.87 -19.16 -10.54
CA ASN A 84 20.42 -19.42 -9.16
C ASN A 84 21.47 -19.02 -8.13
N GLU A 85 22.75 -19.29 -8.38
CA GLU A 85 23.86 -18.81 -7.53
C GLU A 85 23.90 -17.27 -7.49
N SER A 86 23.69 -16.64 -8.65
CA SER A 86 23.63 -15.17 -8.76
C SER A 86 22.45 -14.58 -7.98
N LEU A 87 21.24 -15.18 -8.07
CA LEU A 87 20.07 -14.78 -7.28
C LEU A 87 20.32 -14.87 -5.78
N TRP A 88 20.98 -15.93 -5.32
CA TRP A 88 21.35 -16.09 -3.93
C TRP A 88 22.31 -14.99 -3.45
N CYS A 89 23.36 -14.71 -4.21
CA CYS A 89 24.30 -13.65 -3.86
C CYS A 89 23.62 -12.27 -3.80
N ILE A 90 22.75 -11.95 -4.77
CA ILE A 90 22.02 -10.69 -4.81
C ILE A 90 21.06 -10.59 -3.61
N ALA A 91 20.35 -11.67 -3.27
CA ALA A 91 19.45 -11.71 -2.13
C ALA A 91 20.20 -11.47 -0.82
N ASP A 92 21.37 -12.10 -0.63
CA ASP A 92 22.20 -11.91 0.56
C ASP A 92 22.74 -10.49 0.68
N ASP A 93 23.28 -9.91 -0.39
CA ASP A 93 23.77 -8.53 -0.40
C ASP A 93 22.65 -7.54 -0.12
N LEU A 94 21.48 -7.72 -0.73
CA LEU A 94 20.32 -6.87 -0.51
C LEU A 94 19.80 -6.98 0.92
N ARG A 95 19.81 -8.18 1.52
CA ARG A 95 19.44 -8.42 2.92
C ARG A 95 20.35 -7.68 3.89
N LEU A 96 21.67 -7.61 3.61
CA LEU A 96 22.61 -6.84 4.43
C LEU A 96 22.26 -5.35 4.40
N ILE A 97 21.98 -4.80 3.22
CA ILE A 97 21.57 -3.39 3.06
C ILE A 97 20.23 -3.16 3.78
N ALA A 98 19.21 -3.99 3.53
CA ALA A 98 17.91 -3.90 4.18
C ALA A 98 18.02 -3.89 5.71
N THR A 99 18.87 -4.77 6.26
CA THR A 99 19.14 -4.85 7.70
C THR A 99 19.77 -3.58 8.24
N SER A 100 20.75 -3.02 7.54
CA SER A 100 21.43 -1.77 7.94
C SER A 100 20.47 -0.59 7.96
N LEU A 101 19.60 -0.47 6.95
CA LEU A 101 18.58 0.59 6.85
C LEU A 101 17.51 0.45 7.94
N LYS A 102 16.99 -0.76 8.19
CA LYS A 102 16.01 -1.02 9.24
C LYS A 102 16.54 -0.76 10.65
N LYS A 103 17.83 -1.01 10.87
CA LYS A 103 18.52 -0.72 12.16
C LYS A 103 18.99 0.74 12.25
N ALA A 104 18.77 1.55 11.21
CA ALA A 104 19.25 2.93 11.11
C ALA A 104 20.77 3.08 11.32
N THR A 105 21.57 2.06 10.98
CA THR A 105 23.03 2.12 10.99
C THR A 105 23.58 2.86 9.76
N THR A 106 22.79 2.89 8.68
CA THR A 106 23.00 3.71 7.49
C THR A 106 21.66 4.36 7.10
N GLN A 107 21.70 5.39 6.27
CA GLN A 107 20.51 6.06 5.76
C GLN A 107 20.47 5.99 4.24
N ALA A 108 19.29 5.69 3.70
CA ALA A 108 18.97 5.80 2.29
C ALA A 108 18.11 7.04 2.04
N PHE A 109 18.27 7.61 0.86
CA PHE A 109 17.48 8.74 0.38
C PHE A 109 17.31 8.66 -1.14
N ILE A 110 16.28 9.28 -1.66
CA ILE A 110 16.12 9.48 -3.10
C ILE A 110 17.13 10.56 -3.53
N LYS A 111 17.94 10.26 -4.55
CA LYS A 111 18.93 11.19 -5.06
C LYS A 111 18.24 12.45 -5.59
N THR A 112 18.76 13.62 -5.22
CA THR A 112 18.25 14.91 -5.70
C THR A 112 18.21 14.95 -7.22
N GLY A 113 17.07 15.36 -7.77
CA GLY A 113 16.84 15.41 -9.23
C GLY A 113 16.44 14.06 -9.85
N ARG A 114 16.27 13.00 -9.04
CA ARG A 114 15.80 11.68 -9.49
C ARG A 114 14.44 11.30 -8.90
N GLU A 115 13.70 12.28 -8.40
CA GLU A 115 12.41 12.05 -7.72
C GLU A 115 11.36 11.48 -8.69
N VAL A 116 11.35 11.98 -9.93
CA VAL A 116 10.44 11.49 -10.99
C VAL A 116 10.78 10.05 -11.37
N ASP A 117 12.07 9.76 -11.58
CA ASP A 117 12.51 8.40 -11.94
C ASP A 117 12.24 7.40 -10.81
N ALA A 118 12.38 7.85 -9.56
CA ALA A 118 12.08 7.01 -8.40
C ALA A 118 10.58 6.70 -8.28
N LEU A 119 9.71 7.70 -8.57
CA LEU A 119 8.27 7.49 -8.59
C LEU A 119 7.86 6.55 -9.72
N ASP A 120 8.40 6.74 -10.92
CA ASP A 120 8.18 5.90 -12.09
C ASP A 120 8.55 4.44 -11.79
N ALA A 121 9.76 4.21 -11.25
CA ALA A 121 10.22 2.88 -10.85
C ALA A 121 9.32 2.22 -9.78
N LEU A 122 8.78 2.98 -8.83
CA LEU A 122 7.82 2.45 -7.85
C LEU A 122 6.51 2.03 -8.51
N CYS A 123 6.00 2.82 -9.46
CA CYS A 123 4.81 2.48 -10.23
C CYS A 123 5.05 1.24 -11.10
N ASP A 124 6.18 1.16 -11.79
CA ASP A 124 6.53 0.03 -12.64
C ASP A 124 6.75 -1.26 -11.82
N THR A 125 7.31 -1.16 -10.63
CA THR A 125 7.45 -2.29 -9.70
C THR A 125 6.07 -2.85 -9.31
N GLU A 126 5.08 -2.01 -9.08
CA GLU A 126 3.71 -2.46 -8.80
C GLU A 126 3.10 -3.14 -10.04
N VAL A 127 3.22 -2.52 -11.23
CA VAL A 127 2.68 -3.08 -12.48
C VAL A 127 3.31 -4.42 -12.82
N THR A 128 4.64 -4.53 -12.73
CA THR A 128 5.35 -5.77 -13.04
C THR A 128 5.10 -6.86 -12.01
N GLY A 129 4.97 -6.52 -10.73
CA GLY A 129 4.56 -7.45 -9.68
C GLY A 129 3.14 -7.99 -9.91
N ASN A 130 2.19 -7.14 -10.32
CA ASN A 130 0.86 -7.56 -10.72
C ASN A 130 0.90 -8.50 -11.95
N GLY A 131 1.83 -8.23 -12.89
CA GLY A 131 2.06 -9.09 -14.05
C GLY A 131 2.53 -10.50 -13.66
N ILE A 132 3.46 -10.61 -12.72
CA ILE A 132 3.92 -11.91 -12.17
C ILE A 132 2.73 -12.66 -11.57
N ALA A 133 1.96 -12.03 -10.70
CA ALA A 133 0.81 -12.65 -10.05
C ALA A 133 -0.24 -13.12 -11.07
N TYR A 134 -0.53 -12.31 -12.10
CA TYR A 134 -1.46 -12.68 -13.17
C TYR A 134 -0.98 -13.90 -13.96
N LEU A 135 0.30 -13.96 -14.33
CA LEU A 135 0.85 -15.07 -15.08
C LEU A 135 0.99 -16.35 -14.26
N ALA A 136 1.09 -16.22 -12.93
CA ALA A 136 1.09 -17.35 -11.99
C ALA A 136 -0.32 -17.82 -11.60
N ASP A 137 -1.39 -17.20 -12.13
CA ASP A 137 -2.80 -17.49 -11.83
C ASP A 137 -3.20 -17.24 -10.36
N PHE A 138 -2.56 -16.25 -9.70
CA PHE A 138 -2.87 -15.87 -8.32
C PHE A 138 -4.00 -14.85 -8.23
N ASP A 139 -4.93 -15.01 -7.27
CA ASP A 139 -5.87 -13.93 -6.90
C ASP A 139 -5.19 -12.87 -6.03
N LYS A 140 -4.35 -12.05 -6.67
CA LYS A 140 -3.62 -10.99 -5.97
C LYS A 140 -4.53 -9.95 -5.31
N ASN A 141 -5.71 -9.65 -5.90
CA ASN A 141 -6.65 -8.71 -5.30
C ASN A 141 -7.20 -9.21 -3.96
N GLY A 142 -7.54 -10.50 -3.87
CA GLY A 142 -7.94 -11.14 -2.63
C GLY A 142 -6.80 -11.18 -1.62
N ALA A 143 -5.60 -11.57 -2.06
CA ALA A 143 -4.39 -11.62 -1.23
C ALA A 143 -4.01 -10.25 -0.65
N ASP A 144 -4.05 -9.18 -1.45
CA ASP A 144 -3.77 -7.81 -1.00
C ASP A 144 -4.72 -7.37 0.12
N LYS A 145 -6.02 -7.64 -0.01
CA LYS A 145 -7.01 -7.33 1.02
C LYS A 145 -6.73 -8.09 2.33
N GLU A 146 -6.33 -9.35 2.22
CA GLU A 146 -5.98 -10.20 3.36
C GLU A 146 -4.73 -9.70 4.08
N VAL A 147 -3.66 -9.36 3.33
CA VAL A 147 -2.41 -8.82 3.89
C VAL A 147 -2.66 -7.47 4.58
N LEU A 148 -3.43 -6.58 3.97
CA LEU A 148 -3.79 -5.31 4.57
C LEU A 148 -4.62 -5.50 5.84
N ALA A 149 -5.58 -6.41 5.85
CA ALA A 149 -6.36 -6.74 7.04
C ALA A 149 -5.49 -7.35 8.16
N SER A 150 -4.52 -8.20 7.79
CA SER A 150 -3.51 -8.71 8.73
C SER A 150 -2.67 -7.57 9.35
N ASN A 151 -2.25 -6.59 8.55
CA ASN A 151 -1.53 -5.43 9.06
C ASN A 151 -2.40 -4.58 10.00
N ASP A 152 -3.66 -4.35 9.65
CA ASP A 152 -4.61 -3.62 10.50
C ASP A 152 -4.82 -4.33 11.85
N SER A 153 -4.81 -5.68 11.86
CA SER A 153 -4.96 -6.48 13.08
C SER A 153 -3.80 -6.35 14.09
N LYS A 154 -2.66 -5.76 13.68
CA LYS A 154 -1.55 -5.42 14.59
C LYS A 154 -1.86 -4.20 15.46
N LEU A 155 -2.87 -3.40 15.09
CA LEU A 155 -3.27 -2.22 15.84
C LEU A 155 -4.23 -2.60 16.97
N VAL A 156 -4.05 -1.97 18.13
CA VAL A 156 -4.97 -2.06 19.28
C VAL A 156 -5.57 -0.68 19.47
N ASP A 157 -6.89 -0.57 19.36
CA ASP A 157 -7.61 0.70 19.40
C ASP A 157 -7.04 1.75 18.42
N GLY A 158 -6.69 1.28 17.20
CA GLY A 158 -6.12 2.10 16.13
C GLY A 158 -4.68 2.56 16.35
N LYS A 159 -3.96 1.99 17.33
CA LYS A 159 -2.57 2.34 17.67
C LYS A 159 -1.66 1.12 17.64
N PRO A 160 -0.41 1.26 17.18
CA PRO A 160 0.55 0.16 17.21
C PRO A 160 1.01 -0.13 18.64
N VAL A 161 1.19 -1.40 18.95
CA VAL A 161 1.96 -1.83 20.13
C VAL A 161 3.42 -1.91 19.71
N LEU A 162 4.29 -1.13 20.37
CA LEU A 162 5.71 -1.07 20.03
C LEU A 162 6.53 -1.95 20.99
N LEU A 163 7.42 -2.75 20.43
CA LEU A 163 8.47 -3.43 21.15
C LEU A 163 9.66 -2.49 21.45
N PRO A 164 10.54 -2.81 22.40
CA PRO A 164 11.79 -2.11 22.57
C PRO A 164 12.52 -2.00 21.22
N GLY A 165 12.93 -0.78 20.82
CA GLY A 165 13.52 -0.51 19.52
C GLY A 165 12.53 -0.08 18.42
N GLY A 166 11.23 0.13 18.77
CA GLY A 166 10.25 0.73 17.86
C GLY A 166 9.65 -0.21 16.80
N LYS A 167 9.93 -1.53 16.90
CA LYS A 167 9.29 -2.53 16.06
C LYS A 167 7.82 -2.71 16.47
N ILE A 168 6.92 -2.75 15.49
CA ILE A 168 5.50 -3.01 15.72
C ILE A 168 5.33 -4.48 16.14
N ALA A 169 4.73 -4.68 17.32
CA ALA A 169 4.43 -6.00 17.85
C ALA A 169 3.19 -6.60 17.15
N LYS A 170 3.12 -7.92 17.15
CA LYS A 170 1.88 -8.64 16.90
C LYS A 170 1.02 -8.52 18.16
N GLY A 171 0.03 -7.61 18.14
CA GLY A 171 -0.88 -7.38 19.25
C GLY A 171 -1.79 -8.58 19.55
N PRO A 172 -2.63 -8.53 20.60
CA PRO A 172 -3.49 -9.63 21.00
C PRO A 172 -4.54 -10.00 19.93
N ASN A 173 -4.86 -9.07 19.04
CA ASN A 173 -5.83 -9.28 17.96
C ASN A 173 -5.16 -9.64 16.63
N TYR A 174 -3.84 -9.84 16.62
CA TYR A 174 -3.12 -10.16 15.40
C TYR A 174 -3.61 -11.44 14.75
N LYS A 175 -3.90 -11.35 13.45
CA LYS A 175 -4.22 -12.48 12.58
C LYS A 175 -3.20 -12.53 11.46
N ALA A 176 -2.53 -13.65 11.30
CA ALA A 176 -1.68 -13.89 10.14
C ALA A 176 -2.54 -13.92 8.86
N PRO A 177 -2.04 -13.46 7.71
CA PRO A 177 -2.77 -13.60 6.46
C PRO A 177 -2.84 -15.09 6.06
N GLU A 178 -3.99 -15.51 5.56
CA GLU A 178 -4.22 -16.87 5.05
C GLU A 178 -4.18 -16.81 3.51
N LEU A 179 -2.98 -17.01 2.94
CA LEU A 179 -2.74 -16.79 1.50
C LEU A 179 -2.97 -18.04 0.64
N GLU A 180 -3.05 -19.24 1.22
CA GLU A 180 -3.20 -20.51 0.49
C GLU A 180 -4.45 -20.56 -0.40
N LYS A 181 -5.49 -19.80 -0.06
CA LYS A 181 -6.74 -19.73 -0.84
C LYS A 181 -6.66 -18.82 -2.08
N PHE A 182 -5.53 -18.16 -2.30
CA PHE A 182 -5.32 -17.20 -3.40
C PHE A 182 -4.25 -17.67 -4.42
N VAL A 183 -3.72 -18.88 -4.26
CA VAL A 183 -2.72 -19.52 -5.13
C VAL A 183 -3.27 -20.72 -5.85
#